data_6099c84e9cdbbc89343f708fd7f6a9c3
#
_entry.id   6099c84e9cdbbc89343f708fd7f6a9c3
#
_cell.length_a   1.000
_cell.length_b   1.000
_cell.length_c   1.000
_cell.angle_alpha   90.00
_cell.angle_beta   90.00
_cell.angle_gamma   90.00
#
_symmetry.space_group_name_H-M   'P 1'
#
loop_
_entity.id
_entity.type
_entity.pdbx_description
1 polymer ?
#
loop_
_entity_poly.entity_id
_entity_poly.type
_entity_poly.pdbx_seq_one_letter_code
_entity_poly.pdbx_strand_id
1 'polypeptide(L)'
;MKASVIIPNLNGAGWLRDSIESVWAQTEQDFELIVIDNGSTDESLDIARSYCGRDRYTLIENAGNTGFSHAVNQGIAIAKGEYMALFNNDAFAEPDWLAELIKTADADPKIFAVSSLMLRYYEPELADDAGDYVTILGFACKRGDGLKASRYTKPCRVFSACGGAALYRKSILDEIGVFDELFFAYYEDVDLSWRANNFGYRNVYCPTARCRHICGATTGAVRYNPFKSIQSEKRRCVWMRRP
;
A
#
# COMPACT_ATOMS: atom_id res chain seq x y z
N MET A 1 14.92 1.46 -14.17
CA MET A 1 14.12 2.11 -13.10
C MET A 1 13.85 1.09 -12.01
N LYS A 2 14.23 1.40 -10.81
CA LYS A 2 14.13 0.46 -9.69
C LYS A 2 12.69 0.32 -9.19
N ALA A 3 11.95 1.42 -9.06
CA ALA A 3 10.59 1.36 -8.54
C ALA A 3 9.60 2.24 -9.30
N SER A 4 8.33 1.85 -9.28
CA SER A 4 7.20 2.71 -9.58
C SER A 4 6.39 2.89 -8.30
N VAL A 5 6.33 4.11 -7.78
CA VAL A 5 5.49 4.44 -6.63
C VAL A 5 4.09 4.76 -7.15
N ILE A 6 3.08 4.10 -6.59
CA ILE A 6 1.69 4.19 -7.03
C ILE A 6 0.85 4.74 -5.88
N ILE A 7 0.22 5.90 -6.09
CA ILE A 7 -0.65 6.55 -5.11
C ILE A 7 -2.08 6.59 -5.64
N PRO A 8 -2.97 5.69 -5.21
CA PRO A 8 -4.40 5.84 -5.47
C PRO A 8 -4.96 6.96 -4.59
N ASN A 9 -5.69 7.89 -5.20
CA ASN A 9 -6.29 9.03 -4.52
C ASN A 9 -7.81 9.06 -4.70
N LEU A 10 -8.51 9.35 -3.62
CA LEU A 10 -9.93 9.69 -3.61
C LEU A 10 -10.20 10.68 -2.49
N ASN A 11 -10.57 11.92 -2.86
CA ASN A 11 -10.93 12.99 -1.91
C ASN A 11 -9.84 13.22 -0.84
N GLY A 12 -8.58 13.32 -1.27
CA GLY A 12 -7.41 13.45 -0.42
C GLY A 12 -6.83 14.86 -0.34
N ALA A 13 -7.60 15.92 -0.59
CA ALA A 13 -7.10 17.30 -0.69
C ALA A 13 -6.27 17.74 0.52
N GLY A 14 -6.64 17.29 1.73
CA GLY A 14 -5.91 17.62 2.96
C GLY A 14 -4.54 16.97 3.13
N TRP A 15 -4.20 15.96 2.31
CA TRP A 15 -3.02 15.11 2.57
C TRP A 15 -2.18 14.81 1.34
N LEU A 16 -2.80 14.76 0.15
CA LEU A 16 -2.18 14.30 -1.07
C LEU A 16 -0.89 15.06 -1.41
N ARG A 17 -0.85 16.38 -1.22
CA ARG A 17 0.35 17.18 -1.49
C ARG A 17 1.53 16.71 -0.66
N ASP A 18 1.35 16.59 0.66
CA ASP A 18 2.41 16.21 1.59
C ASP A 18 2.83 14.75 1.37
N SER A 19 1.88 13.87 1.01
CA SER A 19 2.17 12.49 0.60
C SER A 19 3.08 12.46 -0.64
N ILE A 20 2.72 13.17 -1.72
CA ILE A 20 3.52 13.28 -2.95
C ILE A 20 4.92 13.85 -2.65
N GLU A 21 5.01 14.94 -1.88
CA GLU A 21 6.30 15.56 -1.57
C GLU A 21 7.18 14.64 -0.73
N SER A 22 6.61 13.85 0.18
CA SER A 22 7.36 12.86 0.96
C SER A 22 7.97 11.75 0.08
N VAL A 23 7.30 11.38 -1.01
CA VAL A 23 7.81 10.44 -2.01
C VAL A 23 8.91 11.09 -2.84
N TRP A 24 8.75 12.35 -3.27
CA TRP A 24 9.82 13.04 -4.02
C TRP A 24 11.08 13.31 -3.18
N ALA A 25 10.95 13.33 -1.85
CA ALA A 25 12.06 13.53 -0.92
C ALA A 25 12.83 12.24 -0.58
N GLN A 26 12.53 11.10 -1.22
CA GLN A 26 13.22 9.83 -0.94
C GLN A 26 14.71 9.89 -1.32
N THR A 27 15.55 9.17 -0.58
CA THR A 27 16.99 9.00 -0.88
C THR A 27 17.22 8.13 -2.12
N GLU A 28 16.35 7.13 -2.35
CA GLU A 28 16.30 6.43 -3.63
C GLU A 28 15.67 7.32 -4.70
N GLN A 29 16.40 7.58 -5.79
CA GLN A 29 15.97 8.49 -6.87
C GLN A 29 15.63 7.79 -8.18
N ASP A 30 15.92 6.48 -8.32
CA ASP A 30 15.59 5.73 -9.54
C ASP A 30 14.16 5.18 -9.51
N PHE A 31 13.20 6.10 -9.40
CA PHE A 31 11.76 5.76 -9.42
C PHE A 31 10.95 6.71 -10.28
N GLU A 32 9.73 6.30 -10.61
CA GLU A 32 8.64 7.13 -11.12
C GLU A 32 7.49 7.18 -10.12
N LEU A 33 6.70 8.24 -10.19
CA LEU A 33 5.49 8.42 -9.40
C LEU A 33 4.26 8.40 -10.30
N ILE A 34 3.34 7.50 -10.01
CA ILE A 34 2.06 7.35 -10.71
C ILE A 34 0.95 7.65 -9.70
N VAL A 35 0.20 8.70 -9.94
CA VAL A 35 -0.97 9.06 -9.13
C VAL A 35 -2.22 8.68 -9.90
N ILE A 36 -3.17 8.02 -9.26
CA ILE A 36 -4.46 7.68 -9.85
C ILE A 36 -5.54 8.42 -9.08
N ASP A 37 -6.09 9.48 -9.66
CA ASP A 37 -7.27 10.12 -9.12
C ASP A 37 -8.51 9.30 -9.47
N ASN A 38 -9.13 8.75 -8.44
CA ASN A 38 -10.22 7.80 -8.60
C ASN A 38 -11.60 8.47 -8.58
N GLY A 39 -11.72 9.62 -9.28
CA GLY A 39 -12.94 10.39 -9.40
C GLY A 39 -13.22 11.27 -8.19
N SER A 40 -12.21 11.99 -7.71
CA SER A 40 -12.35 12.93 -6.61
C SER A 40 -13.30 14.08 -6.92
N THR A 41 -13.97 14.57 -5.90
CA THR A 41 -14.91 15.71 -5.95
C THR A 41 -14.43 16.90 -5.13
N ASP A 42 -13.27 16.76 -4.48
CA ASP A 42 -12.58 17.83 -3.75
C ASP A 42 -11.41 18.40 -4.59
N GLU A 43 -10.59 19.26 -4.00
CA GLU A 43 -9.46 19.92 -4.66
C GLU A 43 -8.27 18.96 -4.94
N SER A 44 -8.34 17.68 -4.59
CA SER A 44 -7.21 16.75 -4.72
C SER A 44 -6.82 16.49 -6.17
N LEU A 45 -7.78 16.52 -7.11
CA LEU A 45 -7.48 16.39 -8.52
C LEU A 45 -6.64 17.59 -9.03
N ASP A 46 -6.94 18.82 -8.61
CA ASP A 46 -6.18 20.00 -9.00
C ASP A 46 -4.78 19.97 -8.37
N ILE A 47 -4.65 19.44 -7.15
CA ILE A 47 -3.34 19.17 -6.53
C ILE A 47 -2.55 18.18 -7.39
N ALA A 48 -3.13 17.04 -7.78
CA ALA A 48 -2.46 16.05 -8.62
C ALA A 48 -2.05 16.62 -9.98
N ARG A 49 -2.91 17.39 -10.62
CA ARG A 49 -2.64 18.09 -11.91
C ARG A 49 -1.49 19.09 -11.81
N SER A 50 -1.28 19.71 -10.65
CA SER A 50 -0.19 20.67 -10.45
C SER A 50 1.21 20.07 -10.63
N TYR A 51 1.35 18.74 -10.58
CA TYR A 51 2.60 18.00 -10.83
C TYR A 51 2.75 17.55 -12.27
N CYS A 52 1.73 17.71 -13.13
CA CYS A 52 1.82 17.36 -14.55
C CYS A 52 2.92 18.17 -15.25
N GLY A 53 3.73 17.48 -16.08
CA GLY A 53 4.92 18.05 -16.69
C GLY A 53 6.22 17.87 -15.89
N ARG A 54 6.16 17.42 -14.66
CA ARG A 54 7.36 16.97 -13.93
C ARG A 54 7.87 15.66 -14.51
N ASP A 55 9.19 15.54 -14.66
CA ASP A 55 9.81 14.30 -15.13
C ASP A 55 9.43 13.11 -14.24
N ARG A 56 9.16 11.96 -14.85
CA ARG A 56 8.79 10.71 -14.16
C ARG A 56 7.53 10.81 -13.31
N TYR A 57 6.63 11.74 -13.60
CA TYR A 57 5.29 11.84 -13.02
C TYR A 57 4.23 11.46 -14.04
N THR A 58 3.27 10.64 -13.64
CA THR A 58 2.11 10.29 -14.44
C THR A 58 0.84 10.40 -13.61
N LEU A 59 -0.18 11.06 -14.15
CA LEU A 59 -1.52 11.15 -13.56
C LEU A 59 -2.50 10.34 -14.42
N ILE A 60 -3.28 9.47 -13.77
CA ILE A 60 -4.47 8.82 -14.35
C ILE A 60 -5.69 9.44 -13.68
N GLU A 61 -6.66 9.89 -14.49
CA GLU A 61 -7.91 10.48 -14.02
C GLU A 61 -9.08 9.57 -14.35
N ASN A 62 -9.75 9.04 -13.34
CA ASN A 62 -10.95 8.24 -13.50
C ASN A 62 -12.21 9.11 -13.40
N ALA A 63 -13.24 8.81 -14.19
CA ALA A 63 -14.51 9.54 -14.17
C ALA A 63 -15.32 9.33 -12.87
N GLY A 64 -14.96 8.35 -12.06
CA GLY A 64 -15.62 8.02 -10.79
C GLY A 64 -14.87 6.94 -10.03
N ASN A 65 -15.29 6.66 -8.79
CA ASN A 65 -14.64 5.70 -7.91
C ASN A 65 -14.81 4.25 -8.42
N THR A 66 -13.74 3.70 -8.96
CA THR A 66 -13.66 2.32 -9.49
C THR A 66 -13.22 1.29 -8.45
N GLY A 67 -12.95 1.71 -7.22
CA GLY A 67 -12.39 0.89 -6.15
C GLY A 67 -10.85 0.92 -6.12
N PHE A 68 -10.29 0.45 -5.00
CA PHE A 68 -8.85 0.48 -4.77
C PHE A 68 -8.10 -0.44 -5.72
N SER A 69 -8.54 -1.71 -5.85
CA SER A 69 -7.87 -2.71 -6.69
C SER A 69 -7.77 -2.29 -8.15
N HIS A 70 -8.86 -1.78 -8.73
CA HIS A 70 -8.86 -1.32 -10.13
C HIS A 70 -7.93 -0.12 -10.31
N ALA A 71 -8.02 0.89 -9.43
CA ALA A 71 -7.15 2.07 -9.51
C ALA A 71 -5.66 1.70 -9.43
N VAL A 72 -5.29 0.81 -8.50
CA VAL A 72 -3.91 0.33 -8.36
C VAL A 72 -3.47 -0.46 -9.59
N ASN A 73 -4.33 -1.32 -10.13
CA ASN A 73 -4.02 -2.10 -11.34
C ASN A 73 -3.76 -1.22 -12.57
N GLN A 74 -4.47 -0.09 -12.71
CA GLN A 74 -4.18 0.89 -13.77
C GLN A 74 -2.74 1.43 -13.64
N GLY A 75 -2.30 1.73 -12.41
CA GLY A 75 -0.92 2.14 -12.15
C GLY A 75 0.09 1.04 -12.45
N ILE A 76 -0.18 -0.20 -12.02
CA ILE A 76 0.68 -1.36 -12.28
C ILE A 76 0.83 -1.62 -13.79
N ALA A 77 -0.24 -1.45 -14.57
CA ALA A 77 -0.23 -1.71 -16.02
C ALA A 77 0.73 -0.80 -16.81
N ILE A 78 0.99 0.42 -16.33
CA ILE A 78 1.88 1.38 -17.00
C ILE A 78 3.25 1.49 -16.32
N ALA A 79 3.41 0.86 -15.16
CA ALA A 79 4.61 0.93 -14.33
C ALA A 79 5.84 0.30 -15.01
N LYS A 80 6.98 1.00 -14.95
CA LYS A 80 8.24 0.62 -15.58
C LYS A 80 9.26 0.07 -14.58
N GLY A 81 8.99 0.22 -13.28
CA GLY A 81 9.88 -0.22 -12.21
C GLY A 81 9.97 -1.74 -12.08
N GLU A 82 11.09 -2.20 -11.54
CA GLU A 82 11.28 -3.59 -11.10
C GLU A 82 10.37 -3.92 -9.91
N TYR A 83 10.09 -2.90 -9.10
CA TYR A 83 9.22 -2.98 -7.92
C TYR A 83 8.05 -2.02 -8.04
N MET A 84 6.88 -2.46 -7.56
CA MET A 84 5.67 -1.65 -7.39
C MET A 84 5.56 -1.25 -5.91
N ALA A 85 5.74 0.02 -5.60
CA ALA A 85 5.58 0.54 -4.25
C ALA A 85 4.20 1.19 -4.13
N LEU A 86 3.28 0.56 -3.41
CA LEU A 86 1.98 1.17 -3.11
C LEU A 86 2.11 2.11 -1.93
N PHE A 87 1.48 3.26 -2.04
CA PHE A 87 1.54 4.28 -1.01
C PHE A 87 0.21 5.05 -0.94
N ASN A 88 -0.40 5.11 0.24
CA ASN A 88 -1.67 5.81 0.40
C ASN A 88 -1.51 7.34 0.30
N ASN A 89 -2.55 8.01 -0.17
CA ASN A 89 -2.60 9.48 -0.27
C ASN A 89 -2.59 10.21 1.08
N ASP A 90 -2.77 9.49 2.20
CA ASP A 90 -2.74 9.97 3.58
C ASP A 90 -1.57 9.37 4.40
N ALA A 91 -0.54 8.88 3.69
CA ALA A 91 0.72 8.40 4.26
C ALA A 91 1.88 9.38 3.94
N PHE A 92 2.90 9.42 4.81
CA PHE A 92 4.05 10.31 4.71
C PHE A 92 5.33 9.51 4.96
N ALA A 93 6.11 9.30 3.92
CA ALA A 93 7.32 8.48 3.97
C ALA A 93 8.46 9.18 4.69
N GLU A 94 9.20 8.44 5.53
CA GLU A 94 10.52 8.88 5.99
C GLU A 94 11.54 8.79 4.82
N PRO A 95 12.62 9.59 4.81
CA PRO A 95 13.50 9.75 3.64
C PRO A 95 14.08 8.44 3.07
N ASP A 96 14.32 7.43 3.90
CA ASP A 96 14.92 6.16 3.49
C ASP A 96 13.88 5.05 3.25
N TRP A 97 12.58 5.35 3.29
CA TRP A 97 11.49 4.36 3.20
C TRP A 97 11.61 3.49 1.96
N LEU A 98 11.76 4.09 0.78
CA LEU A 98 11.82 3.35 -0.48
C LEU A 98 13.13 2.55 -0.60
N ALA A 99 14.26 3.16 -0.20
CA ALA A 99 15.58 2.50 -0.23
C ALA A 99 15.61 1.26 0.66
N GLU A 100 15.06 1.32 1.88
CA GLU A 100 15.04 0.20 2.82
C GLU A 100 14.09 -0.92 2.36
N LEU A 101 12.96 -0.59 1.71
CA LEU A 101 12.09 -1.58 1.08
C LEU A 101 12.79 -2.33 -0.04
N ILE A 102 13.44 -1.60 -0.97
CA ILE A 102 14.17 -2.18 -2.11
C ILE A 102 15.31 -3.06 -1.61
N LYS A 103 16.14 -2.57 -0.70
CA LYS A 103 17.25 -3.32 -0.08
C LYS A 103 16.76 -4.63 0.57
N THR A 104 15.61 -4.58 1.24
CA THR A 104 15.00 -5.77 1.84
C THR A 104 14.54 -6.76 0.78
N ALA A 105 13.91 -6.28 -0.29
CA ALA A 105 13.46 -7.13 -1.40
C ALA A 105 14.64 -7.74 -2.17
N ASP A 106 15.71 -6.97 -2.39
CA ASP A 106 16.93 -7.43 -3.10
C ASP A 106 17.69 -8.54 -2.35
N ALA A 107 17.49 -8.68 -1.03
CA ALA A 107 18.16 -9.70 -0.23
C ALA A 107 17.80 -11.15 -0.60
N ASP A 108 16.61 -11.37 -1.19
CA ASP A 108 16.18 -12.71 -1.61
C ASP A 108 15.15 -12.60 -2.75
N PRO A 109 15.38 -13.24 -3.91
CA PRO A 109 14.46 -13.21 -5.04
C PRO A 109 13.09 -13.86 -4.75
N LYS A 110 12.96 -14.64 -3.68
CA LYS A 110 11.70 -15.22 -3.24
C LYS A 110 10.86 -14.26 -2.37
N ILE A 111 11.37 -13.08 -2.04
CA ILE A 111 10.57 -12.05 -1.38
C ILE A 111 9.66 -11.42 -2.43
N PHE A 112 8.36 -11.63 -2.24
CA PHE A 112 7.29 -11.05 -3.05
C PHE A 112 6.96 -9.64 -2.59
N ALA A 113 6.63 -9.49 -1.31
CA ALA A 113 6.24 -8.21 -0.76
C ALA A 113 7.02 -7.84 0.50
N VAL A 114 7.27 -6.55 0.66
CA VAL A 114 7.89 -5.96 1.85
C VAL A 114 6.93 -4.96 2.47
N SER A 115 6.50 -5.24 3.71
CA SER A 115 5.65 -4.37 4.51
C SER A 115 6.49 -3.35 5.28
N SER A 116 6.04 -2.11 5.32
CA SER A 116 6.62 -1.02 6.10
C SER A 116 6.25 -1.08 7.59
N LEU A 117 6.99 -0.36 8.43
CA LEU A 117 6.49 0.09 9.71
C LEU A 117 5.66 1.37 9.50
N MET A 118 4.36 1.22 9.53
CA MET A 118 3.44 2.36 9.51
C MET A 118 3.22 2.84 10.95
N LEU A 119 3.44 4.11 11.19
CA LEU A 119 3.24 4.78 12.48
C LEU A 119 1.94 5.59 12.42
N ARG A 120 1.23 5.69 13.53
CA ARG A 120 0.09 6.61 13.61
C ARG A 120 0.57 8.05 13.48
N TYR A 121 -0.07 8.84 12.63
CA TYR A 121 0.37 10.21 12.35
C TYR A 121 0.37 11.10 13.60
N TYR A 122 -0.70 11.03 14.40
CA TYR A 122 -0.87 11.85 15.61
C TYR A 122 -0.24 11.24 16.87
N GLU A 123 0.10 9.94 16.85
CA GLU A 123 0.71 9.20 17.95
C GLU A 123 1.89 8.38 17.43
N PRO A 124 3.01 9.03 16.97
CA PRO A 124 4.08 8.35 16.22
C PRO A 124 4.87 7.32 17.04
N GLU A 125 4.67 7.27 18.35
CA GLU A 125 5.20 6.20 19.20
C GLU A 125 4.41 4.89 19.08
N LEU A 126 3.19 4.93 18.47
CA LEU A 126 2.34 3.77 18.23
C LEU A 126 2.42 3.31 16.77
N ALA A 127 2.47 2.01 16.57
CA ALA A 127 2.32 1.43 15.25
C ALA A 127 0.85 1.50 14.80
N ASP A 128 0.63 1.80 13.52
CA ASP A 128 -0.62 1.52 12.82
C ASP A 128 -0.57 0.13 12.20
N ASP A 129 0.58 -0.21 11.58
CA ASP A 129 0.78 -1.51 10.95
C ASP A 129 2.28 -1.89 10.96
N ALA A 130 2.56 -3.17 11.17
CA ALA A 130 3.88 -3.79 11.09
C ALA A 130 3.81 -5.13 10.34
N GLY A 131 2.98 -5.19 9.28
CA GLY A 131 2.58 -6.39 8.56
C GLY A 131 1.34 -7.03 9.15
N ASP A 132 0.73 -7.94 8.39
CA ASP A 132 -0.48 -8.60 8.82
C ASP A 132 -0.26 -10.07 9.16
N TYR A 133 -1.17 -10.62 9.95
CA TYR A 133 -1.34 -12.05 10.12
C TYR A 133 -2.80 -12.44 9.85
N VAL A 134 -3.03 -13.70 9.55
CA VAL A 134 -4.37 -14.23 9.33
C VAL A 134 -4.64 -15.33 10.34
N THR A 135 -5.79 -15.27 10.98
CA THR A 135 -6.24 -16.31 11.93
C THR A 135 -6.72 -17.55 11.16
N ILE A 136 -6.81 -18.69 11.84
CA ILE A 136 -7.37 -19.94 11.25
C ILE A 136 -8.82 -19.79 10.78
N LEU A 137 -9.54 -18.77 11.26
CA LEU A 137 -10.89 -18.43 10.83
C LEU A 137 -10.94 -17.45 9.64
N GLY A 138 -9.77 -17.13 9.05
CA GLY A 138 -9.67 -16.24 7.89
C GLY A 138 -9.78 -14.74 8.20
N PHE A 139 -9.64 -14.32 9.45
CA PHE A 139 -9.59 -12.90 9.79
C PHE A 139 -8.18 -12.37 9.61
N ALA A 140 -8.03 -11.37 8.75
CA ALA A 140 -6.81 -10.59 8.65
C ALA A 140 -6.75 -9.57 9.81
N CYS A 141 -5.60 -9.49 10.44
CA CYS A 141 -5.37 -8.62 11.57
C CYS A 141 -4.05 -7.87 11.40
N LYS A 142 -4.07 -6.56 11.59
CA LYS A 142 -2.88 -5.72 11.60
C LYS A 142 -1.99 -6.11 12.78
N ARG A 143 -0.73 -6.41 12.49
CA ARG A 143 0.25 -6.65 13.52
C ARG A 143 0.74 -5.31 14.06
N GLY A 144 0.50 -5.06 15.34
CA GLY A 144 1.02 -3.87 16.03
C GLY A 144 0.05 -2.72 16.18
N ASP A 145 -1.15 -2.79 15.61
CA ASP A 145 -2.13 -1.69 15.69
C ASP A 145 -2.34 -1.22 17.13
N GLY A 146 -2.06 0.08 17.37
CA GLY A 146 -2.17 0.74 18.66
C GLY A 146 -1.13 0.31 19.71
N LEU A 147 -0.13 -0.48 19.34
CA LEU A 147 0.95 -0.88 20.25
C LEU A 147 2.21 -0.05 19.99
N LYS A 148 3.09 0.06 21.02
CA LYS A 148 4.34 0.82 20.90
C LYS A 148 5.20 0.30 19.74
N ALA A 149 5.56 1.18 18.81
CA ALA A 149 6.39 0.88 17.65
C ALA A 149 7.77 0.30 18.03
N SER A 150 8.28 0.65 19.21
CA SER A 150 9.53 0.13 19.77
C SER A 150 9.55 -1.40 19.99
N ARG A 151 8.40 -2.06 19.91
CA ARG A 151 8.29 -3.53 19.96
C ARG A 151 8.58 -4.20 18.60
N TYR A 152 8.55 -3.44 17.51
CA TYR A 152 8.59 -3.95 16.15
C TYR A 152 9.90 -3.55 15.44
N THR A 153 11.02 -3.80 16.08
CA THR A 153 12.38 -3.39 15.63
C THR A 153 13.11 -4.47 14.83
N LYS A 154 12.56 -5.68 14.74
CA LYS A 154 13.21 -6.80 14.05
C LYS A 154 12.44 -7.18 12.80
N PRO A 155 13.13 -7.44 11.67
CA PRO A 155 12.50 -7.98 10.48
C PRO A 155 11.94 -9.38 10.77
N CYS A 156 10.83 -9.70 10.12
CA CYS A 156 10.22 -11.03 10.24
C CYS A 156 9.38 -11.35 9.00
N ARG A 157 9.06 -12.64 8.82
CA ARG A 157 8.05 -13.07 7.87
C ARG A 157 6.67 -12.64 8.39
N VAL A 158 5.83 -12.15 7.49
CA VAL A 158 4.43 -11.78 7.74
C VAL A 158 3.52 -12.53 6.77
N PHE A 159 2.23 -12.55 7.03
CA PHE A 159 1.29 -13.21 6.12
C PHE A 159 1.03 -12.34 4.89
N SER A 160 0.74 -11.06 5.09
CA SER A 160 0.54 -10.08 4.03
C SER A 160 1.21 -8.74 4.35
N ALA A 161 1.44 -7.96 3.32
CA ALA A 161 1.92 -6.59 3.40
C ALA A 161 0.74 -5.66 3.11
N CYS A 162 0.45 -4.74 4.04
CA CYS A 162 -0.64 -3.78 3.91
C CYS A 162 -0.43 -2.88 2.69
N GLY A 163 -1.40 -2.87 1.77
CA GLY A 163 -1.35 -2.06 0.53
C GLY A 163 -1.25 -0.56 0.74
N GLY A 164 -1.36 -0.07 1.99
CA GLY A 164 -1.21 1.34 2.34
C GLY A 164 0.22 1.87 2.28
N ALA A 165 1.24 1.01 2.48
CA ALA A 165 2.66 1.36 2.34
C ALA A 165 3.49 0.07 2.20
N ALA A 166 3.57 -0.50 1.01
CA ALA A 166 4.28 -1.76 0.76
C ALA A 166 4.93 -1.79 -0.61
N LEU A 167 5.98 -2.60 -0.74
CA LEU A 167 6.67 -2.86 -2.00
C LEU A 167 6.34 -4.28 -2.48
N TYR A 168 6.10 -4.44 -3.78
CA TYR A 168 5.82 -5.71 -4.44
C TYR A 168 6.77 -5.93 -5.61
N ARG A 169 7.29 -7.14 -5.77
CA ARG A 169 8.17 -7.50 -6.90
C ARG A 169 7.33 -7.74 -8.16
N LYS A 170 7.59 -6.93 -9.21
CA LYS A 170 6.81 -6.98 -10.47
C LYS A 170 6.87 -8.34 -11.14
N SER A 171 8.04 -8.97 -11.22
CA SER A 171 8.18 -10.29 -11.87
C SER A 171 7.31 -11.37 -11.22
N ILE A 172 7.05 -11.27 -9.92
CA ILE A 172 6.15 -12.20 -9.22
C ILE A 172 4.69 -11.80 -9.46
N LEU A 173 4.35 -10.49 -9.52
CA LEU A 173 3.02 -10.05 -9.94
C LEU A 173 2.67 -10.55 -11.34
N ASP A 174 3.63 -10.54 -12.27
CA ASP A 174 3.45 -11.03 -13.64
C ASP A 174 3.14 -12.55 -13.66
N GLU A 175 3.62 -13.32 -12.66
CA GLU A 175 3.38 -14.77 -12.53
C GLU A 175 2.06 -15.09 -11.83
N ILE A 176 1.80 -14.45 -10.68
CA ILE A 176 0.65 -14.79 -9.82
C ILE A 176 -0.59 -13.94 -10.12
N GLY A 177 -0.47 -12.94 -10.99
CA GLY A 177 -1.49 -11.94 -11.30
C GLY A 177 -1.50 -10.76 -10.32
N VAL A 178 -2.15 -9.68 -10.74
CA VAL A 178 -2.30 -8.42 -10.00
C VAL A 178 -3.45 -8.48 -8.98
N PHE A 179 -3.86 -7.35 -8.42
CA PHE A 179 -4.98 -7.28 -7.48
C PHE A 179 -6.28 -7.73 -8.13
N ASP A 180 -7.06 -8.58 -7.45
CA ASP A 180 -8.36 -9.01 -7.96
C ASP A 180 -9.40 -7.89 -7.77
N GLU A 181 -9.96 -7.41 -8.87
CA GLU A 181 -10.92 -6.31 -8.89
C GLU A 181 -12.31 -6.66 -8.31
N LEU A 182 -12.56 -7.93 -8.03
CA LEU A 182 -13.68 -8.32 -7.18
C LEU A 182 -13.56 -7.75 -5.76
N PHE A 183 -12.36 -7.46 -5.31
CA PHE A 183 -12.13 -6.71 -4.07
C PHE A 183 -12.16 -5.21 -4.38
N PHE A 184 -13.29 -4.58 -4.19
CA PHE A 184 -13.42 -3.14 -4.37
C PHE A 184 -12.48 -2.36 -3.43
N ALA A 185 -12.43 -2.74 -2.17
CA ALA A 185 -11.50 -2.31 -1.14
C ALA A 185 -11.50 -3.32 0.01
N TYR A 186 -10.36 -3.44 0.71
CA TYR A 186 -10.09 -4.36 1.82
C TYR A 186 -10.01 -5.83 1.41
N TYR A 187 -9.00 -6.54 1.93
CA TYR A 187 -8.62 -7.92 1.68
C TYR A 187 -7.97 -8.17 0.30
N GLU A 188 -7.84 -7.19 -0.57
CA GLU A 188 -7.14 -7.32 -1.86
C GLU A 188 -5.65 -7.64 -1.67
N ASP A 189 -5.01 -7.03 -0.67
CA ASP A 189 -3.61 -7.25 -0.29
C ASP A 189 -3.43 -8.62 0.41
N VAL A 190 -4.40 -9.03 1.21
CA VAL A 190 -4.43 -10.35 1.84
C VAL A 190 -4.56 -11.44 0.77
N ASP A 191 -5.46 -11.28 -0.21
CA ASP A 191 -5.63 -12.19 -1.34
C ASP A 191 -4.35 -12.32 -2.17
N LEU A 192 -3.78 -11.19 -2.55
CA LEU A 192 -2.55 -11.16 -3.35
C LEU A 192 -1.40 -11.86 -2.62
N SER A 193 -1.26 -11.57 -1.33
CA SER A 193 -0.24 -12.20 -0.48
C SER A 193 -0.48 -13.69 -0.26
N TRP A 194 -1.75 -14.12 -0.18
CA TRP A 194 -2.12 -15.54 -0.13
C TRP A 194 -1.69 -16.27 -1.39
N ARG A 195 -1.98 -15.71 -2.57
CA ARG A 195 -1.55 -16.31 -3.84
C ARG A 195 -0.04 -16.44 -3.88
N ALA A 196 0.72 -15.42 -3.50
CA ALA A 196 2.17 -15.47 -3.42
C ALA A 196 2.68 -16.57 -2.46
N ASN A 197 2.08 -16.70 -1.26
CA ASN A 197 2.43 -17.74 -0.30
C ASN A 197 2.19 -19.15 -0.87
N ASN A 198 1.09 -19.37 -1.63
CA ASN A 198 0.80 -20.66 -2.27
C ASN A 198 1.78 -21.01 -3.39
N PHE A 199 2.32 -20.01 -4.09
CA PHE A 199 3.39 -20.17 -5.08
C PHE A 199 4.79 -20.34 -4.44
N GLY A 200 4.89 -20.32 -3.09
CA GLY A 200 6.13 -20.52 -2.36
C GLY A 200 6.98 -19.25 -2.18
N TYR A 201 6.43 -18.08 -2.49
CA TYR A 201 7.02 -16.77 -2.23
C TYR A 201 6.82 -16.35 -0.77
N ARG A 202 7.42 -15.23 -0.37
CA ARG A 202 7.40 -14.76 1.02
C ARG A 202 7.06 -13.29 1.09
N ASN A 203 6.27 -12.93 2.11
CA ASN A 203 6.05 -11.56 2.53
C ASN A 203 6.87 -11.30 3.79
N VAL A 204 7.56 -10.16 3.85
CA VAL A 204 8.44 -9.81 4.96
C VAL A 204 8.15 -8.40 5.46
N TYR A 205 8.42 -8.19 6.72
CA TYR A 205 8.32 -6.89 7.37
C TYR A 205 9.69 -6.24 7.50
N CYS A 206 9.80 -4.97 7.11
CA CYS A 206 11.00 -4.14 7.21
C CYS A 206 10.81 -3.04 8.26
N PRO A 207 11.43 -3.13 9.45
CA PRO A 207 11.26 -2.15 10.52
C PRO A 207 11.92 -0.78 10.26
N THR A 208 12.85 -0.71 9.30
CA THR A 208 13.57 0.51 8.93
C THR A 208 12.88 1.28 7.82
N ALA A 209 12.02 0.64 7.02
CA ALA A 209 11.14 1.31 6.07
C ALA A 209 9.92 1.91 6.80
N ARG A 210 9.98 3.19 7.12
CA ARG A 210 9.02 3.86 8.00
C ARG A 210 8.20 4.91 7.28
N CYS A 211 6.91 4.98 7.62
CA CYS A 211 6.03 6.08 7.22
C CYS A 211 5.04 6.40 8.34
N ARG A 212 4.46 7.59 8.30
CA ARG A 212 3.33 7.98 9.16
C ARG A 212 2.05 7.88 8.35
N HIS A 213 0.95 7.52 8.99
CA HIS A 213 -0.34 7.31 8.32
C HIS A 213 -1.48 7.87 9.17
N ILE A 214 -2.43 8.54 8.53
CA ILE A 214 -3.52 9.23 9.25
C ILE A 214 -4.59 8.27 9.77
N CYS A 215 -4.68 7.08 9.23
CA CYS A 215 -5.63 6.05 9.65
C CYS A 215 -7.10 6.45 9.45
N GLY A 216 -7.64 6.19 8.28
CA GLY A 216 -9.06 6.37 8.01
C GLY A 216 -9.45 7.77 7.55
N ALA A 217 -8.54 8.54 6.98
CA ALA A 217 -8.84 9.82 6.36
C ALA A 217 -9.98 9.72 5.33
N THR A 218 -10.01 8.66 4.53
CA THR A 218 -11.03 8.43 3.50
C THR A 218 -12.30 7.76 4.03
N THR A 219 -12.19 6.87 5.04
CA THR A 219 -13.32 6.04 5.51
C THR A 219 -13.80 6.36 6.93
N GLY A 220 -13.18 7.35 7.58
CA GLY A 220 -13.44 7.75 8.96
C GLY A 220 -12.70 6.91 10.02
N ALA A 221 -12.17 7.62 11.03
CA ALA A 221 -11.41 7.03 12.16
C ALA A 221 -12.31 6.51 13.29
N VAL A 222 -13.52 6.05 12.98
CA VAL A 222 -14.43 5.51 14.00
C VAL A 222 -14.09 4.05 14.34
N ARG A 223 -14.21 3.70 15.62
CA ARG A 223 -13.94 2.35 16.12
C ARG A 223 -14.76 1.25 15.41
N TYR A 224 -15.96 1.59 14.96
CA TYR A 224 -16.81 0.74 14.12
C TYR A 224 -17.21 1.52 12.88
N ASN A 225 -16.75 1.07 11.71
CA ASN A 225 -17.11 1.60 10.41
C ASN A 225 -17.95 0.55 9.66
N PRO A 226 -19.25 0.78 9.45
CA PRO A 226 -20.12 -0.20 8.78
C PRO A 226 -19.64 -0.57 7.38
N PHE A 227 -19.13 0.40 6.61
CA PHE A 227 -18.58 0.13 5.27
C PHE A 227 -17.39 -0.83 5.36
N LYS A 228 -16.40 -0.53 6.23
CA LYS A 228 -15.25 -1.41 6.49
C LYS A 228 -15.70 -2.83 6.89
N SER A 229 -16.61 -2.92 7.85
CA SER A 229 -17.09 -4.21 8.37
C SER A 229 -17.80 -5.03 7.30
N ILE A 230 -18.70 -4.40 6.52
CA ILE A 230 -19.45 -5.07 5.45
C ILE A 230 -18.51 -5.53 4.33
N GLN A 231 -17.56 -4.68 3.90
CA GLN A 231 -16.61 -5.04 2.85
C GLN A 231 -15.68 -6.16 3.32
N SER A 232 -15.13 -6.07 4.53
CA SER A 232 -14.25 -7.11 5.10
C SER A 232 -14.97 -8.46 5.20
N GLU A 233 -16.21 -8.51 5.69
CA GLU A 233 -16.96 -9.77 5.80
C GLU A 233 -17.31 -10.38 4.44
N LYS A 234 -17.81 -9.56 3.50
CA LYS A 234 -18.09 -10.03 2.14
C LYS A 234 -16.85 -10.61 1.49
N ARG A 235 -15.71 -9.91 1.63
CA ARG A 235 -14.44 -10.28 1.00
C ARG A 235 -13.78 -11.47 1.68
N ARG A 236 -13.87 -11.58 3.01
CA ARG A 236 -13.45 -12.77 3.74
C ARG A 236 -14.12 -14.03 3.20
N CYS A 237 -15.42 -13.99 2.93
CA CYS A 237 -16.15 -15.13 2.35
C CYS A 237 -15.66 -15.49 0.94
N VAL A 238 -15.31 -14.50 0.10
CA VAL A 238 -14.74 -14.74 -1.24
C VAL A 238 -13.36 -15.36 -1.12
N TRP A 239 -12.51 -14.79 -0.29
CA TRP A 239 -11.13 -15.23 -0.09
C TRP A 239 -11.06 -16.67 0.46
N MET A 240 -11.86 -17.03 1.46
CA MET A 240 -11.88 -18.38 2.07
C MET A 240 -12.35 -19.49 1.11
N ARG A 241 -12.97 -19.15 -0.01
CA ARG A 241 -13.44 -20.12 -1.02
C ARG A 241 -12.43 -20.35 -2.14
N ARG A 242 -11.30 -19.66 -2.13
CA ARG A 242 -10.24 -19.88 -3.11
C ARG A 242 -9.48 -21.17 -2.81
N PRO A 243 -9.17 -21.96 -3.84
CA PRO A 243 -8.38 -23.18 -3.72
C PRO A 243 -6.95 -22.91 -3.26
#